data_5306f4244dd76dd9fed43867ab1662c8
#
_entry.id   5306f4244dd76dd9fed43867ab1662c8
#
_cell.length_a   1.000
_cell.length_b   1.000
_cell.length_c   1.000
_cell.angle_alpha   90.00
_cell.angle_beta   90.00
_cell.angle_gamma   90.00
#
_symmetry.space_group_name_H-M   'P 1'
#
loop_
_entity.id
_entity.type
_entity.pdbx_description
1 polymer ?
#
loop_
_entity_poly.entity_id
_entity_poly.type
_entity_poly.pdbx_seq_one_letter_code
_entity_poly.pdbx_strand_id
1 'polypeptide(L)'
;MNESGFRSYFREFAPEFTLLEPVSTFEQSAVAEEMTERLLRDHRDLSGLYVSGGGITGALAALRSSGMAGKLNVVGYELMPVTRDALLDGTMTLVISPPLPRLATAAIRGMIAAVSNNSEAKATTTTVLPFEIYTRENL
;
A
#
# COMPACT_ATOMS: atom_id res chain seq x y z
N MET A 1 -2.31 9.78 4.44
CA MET A 1 -2.40 10.31 3.05
C MET A 1 -2.91 9.29 2.04
N ASN A 2 -2.41 8.07 2.02
CA ASN A 2 -2.86 7.05 1.06
C ASN A 2 -4.35 6.72 1.19
N GLU A 3 -4.84 6.55 2.41
CA GLU A 3 -6.26 6.29 2.69
C GLU A 3 -7.17 7.42 2.19
N SER A 4 -6.83 8.68 2.47
CA SER A 4 -7.65 9.82 2.06
C SER A 4 -7.80 9.90 0.54
N GLY A 5 -6.72 9.65 -0.21
CA GLY A 5 -6.76 9.59 -1.67
C GLY A 5 -7.63 8.45 -2.18
N PHE A 6 -7.49 7.27 -1.59
CA PHE A 6 -8.30 6.09 -1.91
C PHE A 6 -9.79 6.37 -1.71
N ARG A 7 -10.19 6.84 -0.53
CA ARG A 7 -11.59 7.17 -0.23
C ARG A 7 -12.16 8.27 -1.14
N SER A 8 -11.36 9.32 -1.42
CA SER A 8 -11.80 10.40 -2.30
C SER A 8 -12.06 9.91 -3.71
N TYR A 9 -11.17 9.07 -4.23
CA TYR A 9 -11.33 8.49 -5.57
C TYR A 9 -12.60 7.65 -5.68
N PHE A 10 -12.83 6.72 -4.76
CA PHE A 10 -14.01 5.88 -4.79
C PHE A 10 -15.31 6.69 -4.66
N ARG A 11 -15.33 7.69 -3.79
CA ARG A 11 -16.50 8.56 -3.65
C ARG A 11 -16.85 9.32 -4.94
N GLU A 12 -15.84 9.73 -5.71
CA GLU A 12 -16.02 10.55 -6.91
C GLU A 12 -16.25 9.69 -8.15
N PHE A 13 -15.52 8.60 -8.31
CA PHE A 13 -15.45 7.83 -9.57
C PHE A 13 -16.04 6.43 -9.50
N ALA A 14 -16.33 5.91 -8.32
CA ALA A 14 -16.85 4.56 -8.12
C ALA A 14 -17.85 4.50 -6.94
N PRO A 15 -18.89 5.33 -6.96
CA PRO A 15 -19.84 5.46 -5.83
C PRO A 15 -20.68 4.21 -5.58
N GLU A 16 -20.70 3.26 -6.52
CA GLU A 16 -21.35 1.95 -6.39
C GLU A 16 -20.66 1.01 -5.40
N PHE A 17 -19.38 1.28 -5.04
CA PHE A 17 -18.65 0.49 -4.05
C PHE A 17 -18.86 1.04 -2.64
N THR A 18 -19.13 0.14 -1.71
CA THR A 18 -19.15 0.45 -0.28
C THR A 18 -17.77 0.27 0.30
N LEU A 19 -17.20 1.35 0.83
CA LEU A 19 -15.93 1.31 1.54
C LEU A 19 -16.16 1.10 3.03
N LEU A 20 -15.60 0.05 3.58
CA LEU A 20 -15.59 -0.19 5.00
C LEU A 20 -14.67 0.81 5.73
N GLU A 21 -14.89 0.96 7.02
CA GLU A 21 -14.00 1.77 7.84
C GLU A 21 -12.60 1.13 7.91
N PRO A 22 -11.53 1.96 7.89
CA PRO A 22 -10.18 1.43 7.94
C PRO A 22 -9.88 0.80 9.29
N VAL A 23 -9.15 -0.30 9.25
CA VAL A 23 -8.73 -1.02 10.44
C VAL A 23 -7.26 -0.72 10.71
N SER A 24 -6.96 -0.24 11.91
CA SER A 24 -5.57 -0.01 12.33
C SER A 24 -4.92 -1.30 12.78
N THR A 25 -3.78 -1.61 12.19
CA THR A 25 -2.98 -2.80 12.53
C THR A 25 -1.73 -2.46 13.35
N PHE A 26 -1.49 -1.16 13.61
CA PHE A 26 -0.30 -0.67 14.30
C PHE A 26 1.01 -1.23 13.68
N GLU A 27 0.97 -1.53 12.39
CA GLU A 27 2.07 -2.13 11.62
C GLU A 27 2.55 -3.51 12.15
N GLN A 28 1.72 -4.18 12.94
CA GLN A 28 2.01 -5.49 13.53
C GLN A 28 1.37 -6.60 12.70
N SER A 29 2.18 -7.55 12.24
CA SER A 29 1.71 -8.65 11.40
C SER A 29 0.66 -9.52 12.08
N ALA A 30 0.82 -9.83 13.37
CA ALA A 30 -0.17 -10.62 14.11
C ALA A 30 -1.53 -9.93 14.23
N VAL A 31 -1.52 -8.60 14.47
CA VAL A 31 -2.76 -7.81 14.52
C VAL A 31 -3.41 -7.73 13.13
N ALA A 32 -2.59 -7.55 12.08
CA ALA A 32 -3.09 -7.52 10.72
C ALA A 32 -3.71 -8.86 10.28
N GLU A 33 -3.14 -9.99 10.71
CA GLU A 33 -3.70 -11.32 10.48
C GLU A 33 -5.07 -11.46 11.14
N GLU A 34 -5.16 -11.22 12.44
CA GLU A 34 -6.42 -11.29 13.20
C GLU A 34 -7.50 -10.38 12.60
N MET A 35 -7.15 -9.13 12.30
CA MET A 35 -8.10 -8.16 11.75
C MET A 35 -8.55 -8.54 10.34
N THR A 36 -7.67 -9.09 9.51
CA THR A 36 -8.03 -9.57 8.18
C THR A 36 -8.95 -10.79 8.26
N GLU A 37 -8.67 -11.75 9.14
CA GLU A 37 -9.56 -12.88 9.39
C GLU A 37 -10.94 -12.42 9.84
N ARG A 38 -10.99 -11.42 10.72
CA ARG A 38 -12.25 -10.83 11.17
C ARG A 38 -13.01 -10.18 10.01
N LEU A 39 -12.36 -9.36 9.19
CA LEU A 39 -12.98 -8.75 8.00
C LEU A 39 -13.56 -9.80 7.06
N LEU A 40 -12.80 -10.86 6.77
CA LEU A 40 -13.25 -11.96 5.89
C LEU A 40 -14.43 -12.75 6.47
N ARG A 41 -14.50 -12.89 7.78
CA ARG A 41 -15.61 -13.55 8.45
C ARG A 41 -16.88 -12.70 8.49
N ASP A 42 -16.72 -11.41 8.79
CA ASP A 42 -17.82 -10.48 8.99
C ASP A 42 -18.40 -9.94 7.67
N HIS A 43 -17.58 -9.92 6.60
CA HIS A 43 -17.94 -9.42 5.27
C HIS A 43 -17.66 -10.47 4.19
N ARG A 44 -18.61 -11.40 4.01
CA ARG A 44 -18.47 -12.48 3.05
C ARG A 44 -18.59 -12.07 1.59
N ASP A 45 -19.07 -10.87 1.35
CA ASP A 45 -19.20 -10.20 0.06
C ASP A 45 -18.03 -9.24 -0.24
N LEU A 46 -16.98 -9.27 0.59
CA LEU A 46 -15.79 -8.45 0.36
C LEU A 46 -15.19 -8.76 -1.01
N SER A 47 -15.02 -7.73 -1.85
CA SER A 47 -14.49 -7.85 -3.21
C SER A 47 -13.04 -7.36 -3.34
N GLY A 48 -12.57 -6.58 -2.38
CA GLY A 48 -11.22 -6.03 -2.41
C GLY A 48 -10.67 -5.69 -1.03
N LEU A 49 -9.35 -5.72 -0.93
CA LEU A 49 -8.59 -5.34 0.26
C LEU A 49 -7.43 -4.44 -0.12
N TYR A 50 -7.34 -3.26 0.48
CA TYR A 50 -6.22 -2.35 0.32
C TYR A 50 -5.40 -2.27 1.61
N VAL A 51 -4.13 -2.67 1.55
CA VAL A 51 -3.18 -2.60 2.66
C VAL A 51 -2.20 -1.47 2.38
N SER A 52 -2.40 -0.34 3.06
CA SER A 52 -1.68 0.92 2.79
C SER A 52 -0.40 1.11 3.62
N GLY A 53 -0.05 0.15 4.48
CA GLY A 53 1.10 0.28 5.38
C GLY A 53 1.61 -1.07 5.84
N GLY A 54 2.24 -1.11 7.01
CA GLY A 54 2.77 -2.32 7.62
C GLY A 54 1.70 -3.37 7.95
N GLY A 55 2.15 -4.58 8.28
CA GLY A 55 1.26 -5.71 8.57
C GLY A 55 0.86 -6.54 7.35
N ILE A 56 1.35 -6.19 6.14
CA ILE A 56 1.01 -6.92 4.91
C ILE A 56 1.26 -8.44 5.01
N THR A 57 2.31 -8.86 5.70
CA THR A 57 2.63 -10.28 5.91
C THR A 57 1.50 -11.01 6.63
N GLY A 58 0.92 -10.40 7.66
CA GLY A 58 -0.22 -10.97 8.40
C GLY A 58 -1.49 -11.01 7.55
N ALA A 59 -1.79 -9.94 6.82
CA ALA A 59 -2.93 -9.91 5.92
C ALA A 59 -2.84 -11.02 4.85
N LEU A 60 -1.66 -11.24 4.27
CA LEU A 60 -1.43 -12.31 3.31
C LEU A 60 -1.55 -13.71 3.94
N ALA A 61 -1.10 -13.88 5.19
CA ALA A 61 -1.27 -15.13 5.93
C ALA A 61 -2.76 -15.45 6.13
N ALA A 62 -3.55 -14.47 6.57
CA ALA A 62 -4.98 -14.62 6.75
C ALA A 62 -5.72 -14.97 5.44
N LEU A 63 -5.34 -14.34 4.32
CA LEU A 63 -5.93 -14.65 3.01
C LEU A 63 -5.63 -16.08 2.57
N ARG A 64 -4.41 -16.57 2.82
CA ARG A 64 -4.02 -17.93 2.48
C ARG A 64 -4.71 -18.97 3.39
N SER A 65 -4.70 -18.75 4.70
CA SER A 65 -5.31 -19.67 5.69
C SER A 65 -6.82 -19.79 5.54
N SER A 66 -7.49 -18.69 5.16
CA SER A 66 -8.94 -18.67 4.92
C SER A 66 -9.35 -19.20 3.53
N GLY A 67 -8.41 -19.54 2.66
CA GLY A 67 -8.68 -19.97 1.30
C GLY A 67 -9.22 -18.85 0.40
N MET A 68 -8.97 -17.58 0.75
CA MET A 68 -9.41 -16.41 0.00
C MET A 68 -8.32 -15.85 -0.95
N ALA A 69 -7.13 -16.45 -0.93
CA ALA A 69 -6.07 -16.13 -1.88
C ALA A 69 -6.58 -16.25 -3.33
N GLY A 70 -6.35 -15.23 -4.13
CA GLY A 70 -6.80 -15.15 -5.53
C GLY A 70 -8.30 -14.94 -5.75
N LYS A 71 -9.09 -14.79 -4.70
CA LYS A 71 -10.54 -14.54 -4.78
C LYS A 71 -10.92 -13.08 -4.55
N LEU A 72 -10.00 -12.29 -4.03
CA LEU A 72 -10.16 -10.87 -3.76
C LEU A 72 -9.17 -10.06 -4.60
N ASN A 73 -9.55 -8.83 -4.93
CA ASN A 73 -8.61 -7.85 -5.46
C ASN A 73 -7.77 -7.29 -4.30
N VAL A 74 -6.53 -7.74 -4.17
CA VAL A 74 -5.65 -7.33 -3.09
C VAL A 74 -4.59 -6.37 -3.59
N VAL A 75 -4.60 -5.16 -3.05
CA VAL A 75 -3.64 -4.09 -3.37
C VAL A 75 -2.79 -3.81 -2.14
N GLY A 76 -1.49 -3.81 -2.33
CA GLY A 76 -0.53 -3.50 -1.27
C GLY A 76 0.40 -2.36 -1.63
N TYR A 77 1.19 -1.94 -0.65
CA TYR A 77 2.18 -0.90 -0.78
C TYR A 77 3.58 -1.46 -0.58
N GLU A 78 4.52 -1.03 -1.45
CA GLU A 78 5.93 -1.41 -1.49
C GLU A 78 6.21 -2.83 -2.01
N LEU A 79 7.08 -2.90 -3.02
CA LEU A 79 7.57 -4.16 -3.56
C LEU A 79 8.69 -4.71 -2.65
N MET A 80 8.35 -5.75 -1.91
CA MET A 80 9.23 -6.50 -1.01
C MET A 80 9.22 -7.99 -1.41
N PRO A 81 10.12 -8.82 -0.90
CA PRO A 81 10.08 -10.27 -1.20
C PRO A 81 8.71 -10.89 -0.94
N VAL A 82 8.07 -10.58 0.19
CA VAL A 82 6.75 -11.14 0.56
C VAL A 82 5.62 -10.70 -0.38
N THR A 83 5.63 -9.45 -0.85
CA THR A 83 4.62 -8.94 -1.79
C THR A 83 4.90 -9.40 -3.21
N ARG A 84 6.18 -9.56 -3.59
CA ARG A 84 6.58 -10.16 -4.85
C ARG A 84 6.11 -11.61 -4.95
N ASP A 85 6.34 -12.40 -3.91
CA ASP A 85 5.89 -13.80 -3.87
C ASP A 85 4.36 -13.89 -3.92
N ALA A 86 3.66 -12.96 -3.25
CA ALA A 86 2.21 -12.90 -3.27
C ALA A 86 1.61 -12.46 -4.62
N LEU A 87 2.33 -11.67 -5.41
CA LEU A 87 1.97 -11.40 -6.81
C LEU A 87 2.14 -12.67 -7.66
N LEU A 88 3.26 -13.38 -7.49
CA LEU A 88 3.57 -14.58 -8.27
C LEU A 88 2.59 -15.73 -7.99
N ASP A 89 2.19 -15.92 -6.74
CA ASP A 89 1.23 -16.97 -6.36
C ASP A 89 -0.24 -16.56 -6.54
N GLY A 90 -0.47 -15.29 -6.93
CA GLY A 90 -1.82 -14.76 -7.18
C GLY A 90 -2.59 -14.37 -5.92
N THR A 91 -1.99 -14.38 -4.74
CA THR A 91 -2.63 -13.87 -3.51
C THR A 91 -2.85 -12.36 -3.58
N MET A 92 -1.94 -11.63 -4.24
CA MET A 92 -2.08 -10.20 -4.52
C MET A 92 -2.34 -9.93 -5.99
N THR A 93 -3.11 -8.89 -6.26
CA THR A 93 -3.43 -8.40 -7.60
C THR A 93 -2.42 -7.37 -8.07
N LEU A 94 -2.03 -6.45 -7.17
CA LEU A 94 -1.24 -5.29 -7.52
C LEU A 94 -0.46 -4.76 -6.32
N VAL A 95 0.74 -4.26 -6.59
CA VAL A 95 1.55 -3.53 -5.62
C VAL A 95 1.88 -2.14 -6.17
N ILE A 96 1.62 -1.13 -5.35
CA ILE A 96 2.06 0.24 -5.59
C ILE A 96 3.38 0.43 -4.84
N SER A 97 4.44 0.81 -5.54
CA SER A 97 5.78 0.94 -4.94
C SER A 97 6.38 2.32 -5.21
N PRO A 98 6.97 2.97 -4.19
CA PRO A 98 7.78 4.16 -4.43
C PRO A 98 9.09 3.77 -5.12
N PRO A 99 9.66 4.62 -5.99
CA PRO A 99 10.96 4.36 -6.61
C PRO A 99 12.08 4.65 -5.61
N LEU A 100 12.34 3.73 -4.68
CA LEU A 100 13.22 3.91 -3.52
C LEU A 100 14.61 4.49 -3.85
N PRO A 101 15.34 4.04 -4.90
CA PRO A 101 16.64 4.62 -5.24
C PRO A 101 16.55 6.10 -5.65
N ARG A 102 15.50 6.46 -6.38
CA ARG A 102 15.25 7.85 -6.80
C ARG A 102 14.83 8.71 -5.62
N LEU A 103 14.00 8.16 -4.73
CA LEU A 103 13.56 8.82 -3.50
C LEU A 103 14.76 9.12 -2.59
N ALA A 104 15.62 8.14 -2.34
CA ALA A 104 16.83 8.32 -1.54
C ALA A 104 17.76 9.39 -2.16
N THR A 105 17.99 9.32 -3.47
CA THR A 105 18.82 10.30 -4.18
C THR A 105 18.24 11.71 -4.08
N ALA A 106 16.93 11.87 -4.28
CA ALA A 106 16.26 13.16 -4.20
C ALA A 106 16.30 13.73 -2.76
N ALA A 107 16.10 12.90 -1.75
CA ALA A 107 16.17 13.29 -0.35
C ALA A 107 17.59 13.78 0.04
N ILE A 108 18.63 13.03 -0.34
CA ILE A 108 20.02 13.41 -0.08
C ILE A 108 20.38 14.73 -0.77
N ARG A 109 20.02 14.87 -2.03
CA ARG A 109 20.23 16.14 -2.78
C ARG A 109 19.53 17.32 -2.13
N GLY A 110 18.28 17.12 -1.69
CA GLY A 110 17.51 18.14 -0.98
C GLY A 110 18.18 18.57 0.34
N MET A 111 18.67 17.60 1.11
CA MET A 111 19.40 17.87 2.36
C MET A 111 20.70 18.64 2.11
N ILE A 112 21.50 18.24 1.11
CA ILE A 112 22.73 18.93 0.75
C ILE A 112 22.42 20.37 0.34
N ALA A 113 21.41 20.58 -0.52
CA ALA A 113 21.02 21.92 -0.95
C ALA A 113 20.56 22.80 0.24
N ALA A 114 19.79 22.24 1.17
CA ALA A 114 19.31 22.96 2.35
C ALA A 114 20.47 23.40 3.28
N VAL A 115 21.52 22.58 3.42
CA VAL A 115 22.69 22.90 4.23
C VAL A 115 23.62 23.88 3.51
N SER A 116 23.77 23.75 2.20
CA SER A 116 24.68 24.59 1.38
C SER A 116 24.14 26.00 1.13
N ASN A 117 22.82 26.16 1.08
CA ASN A 117 22.17 27.47 0.90
C ASN A 117 21.98 28.16 2.25
N ASN A 118 23.03 28.85 2.70
CA ASN A 118 23.06 29.64 3.94
C ASN A 118 22.30 30.99 3.79
N SER A 119 21.35 31.13 2.87
CA SER A 119 20.64 32.38 2.58
C SER A 119 19.17 32.15 2.38
N GLU A 120 18.38 32.71 3.29
CA GLU A 120 17.04 33.35 3.23
C GLU A 120 15.95 32.91 2.22
N ALA A 121 16.19 32.01 1.29
CA ALA A 121 15.16 31.46 0.42
C ALA A 121 14.67 30.11 0.96
N LYS A 122 13.75 30.14 1.92
CA LYS A 122 12.86 29.02 2.23
C LYS A 122 11.93 28.71 1.05
N ALA A 123 12.49 28.39 -0.08
CA ALA A 123 11.74 27.72 -1.13
C ALA A 123 11.62 26.24 -0.70
N THR A 124 10.54 25.90 -0.04
CA THR A 124 10.15 24.49 0.19
C THR A 124 9.84 23.88 -1.18
N THR A 125 10.88 23.46 -1.88
CA THR A 125 10.73 22.82 -3.19
C THR A 125 10.18 21.41 -2.94
N THR A 126 8.91 21.23 -3.17
CA THR A 126 8.29 19.91 -3.14
C THR A 126 8.75 19.10 -4.35
N THR A 127 9.48 18.02 -4.11
CA THR A 127 9.86 17.10 -5.17
C THR A 127 8.81 16.00 -5.27
N VAL A 128 8.12 15.93 -6.41
CA VAL A 128 7.17 14.87 -6.72
C VAL A 128 7.89 13.79 -7.51
N LEU A 129 7.83 12.56 -7.03
CA LEU A 129 8.38 11.39 -7.71
C LEU A 129 7.22 10.50 -8.21
N PRO A 130 7.37 9.89 -9.40
CA PRO A 130 6.39 8.91 -9.86
C PRO A 130 6.44 7.67 -8.96
N PHE A 131 5.32 6.98 -8.85
CA PHE A 131 5.26 5.64 -8.27
C PHE A 131 5.31 4.59 -9.38
N GLU A 132 5.60 3.36 -9.01
CA GLU A 132 5.63 2.20 -9.89
C GLU A 132 4.48 1.26 -9.51
N ILE A 133 3.92 0.60 -10.50
CA ILE A 133 2.86 -0.40 -10.30
C ILE A 133 3.40 -1.75 -10.75
N TYR A 134 3.32 -2.73 -9.86
CA TYR A 134 3.73 -4.09 -10.14
C TYR A 134 2.53 -5.02 -10.10
N THR A 135 2.47 -5.89 -11.10
CA THR A 135 1.57 -7.01 -11.23
C THR A 135 2.39 -8.27 -11.48
N ARG A 136 1.76 -9.42 -11.57
CA ARG A 136 2.44 -10.67 -11.90
C ARG A 136 3.17 -10.63 -13.25
N GLU A 137 2.70 -9.80 -14.18
CA GLU A 137 3.18 -9.76 -15.57
C GLU A 137 4.41 -8.87 -15.78
N ASN A 138 4.74 -7.99 -14.83
CA ASN A 138 5.84 -7.01 -14.99
C ASN A 138 6.85 -7.02 -13.83
N LEU A 139 6.95 -8.14 -13.12
CA LEU A 139 7.91 -8.37 -12.03
C LEU A 139 9.34 -8.61 -12.53
#